data_47b3c42b59e401ae95372380f2bd71a1
#
_entry.id   47b3c42b59e401ae95372380f2bd71a1
#
_cell.length_a   1.000
_cell.length_b   1.000
_cell.length_c   1.000
_cell.angle_alpha   90.00
_cell.angle_beta   90.00
_cell.angle_gamma   90.00
#
_symmetry.space_group_name_H-M   'P 1'
#
loop_
_entity.id
_entity.type
_entity.pdbx_description
1 polymer ?
#
loop_
_entity_poly.entity_id
_entity_poly.type
_entity_poly.pdbx_seq_one_letter_code
_entity_poly.pdbx_strand_id
1 'polypeptide(L)'
;MVGIKVVSTGHAVPDKVVTNDDLSRVVDTNDEWIYSKTGIKERHFCENETNWELALKAADIAIERAGIDKSEIGMLIVATFTPDYATPSIACVLHEKMGLRTDIPSFDLNAACAGYVYGLKVAASLLQSSKERYALVIGSEQILSLIHISEPTRP
;
A
#
# COMPACT_ATOMS: atom_id res chain seq x y z
N MET A 1 24.70 8.94 -12.69
CA MET A 1 23.52 8.74 -11.83
C MET A 1 23.22 7.25 -11.82
N VAL A 2 23.40 6.58 -10.71
CA VAL A 2 23.09 5.15 -10.60
C VAL A 2 21.57 5.05 -10.41
N GLY A 3 20.89 4.39 -11.33
CA GLY A 3 19.44 4.17 -11.26
C GLY A 3 19.11 3.02 -10.33
N ILE A 4 17.84 2.92 -9.91
CA ILE A 4 17.29 1.72 -9.27
C ILE A 4 16.62 0.84 -10.32
N LYS A 5 16.51 -0.46 -10.01
CA LYS A 5 15.77 -1.42 -10.81
C LYS A 5 14.68 -2.03 -9.92
N VAL A 6 13.45 -2.09 -10.44
CA VAL A 6 12.39 -2.88 -9.83
C VAL A 6 12.70 -4.36 -10.07
N VAL A 7 12.87 -5.13 -9.01
CA VAL A 7 13.22 -6.56 -9.05
C VAL A 7 11.95 -7.40 -9.19
N SER A 8 10.93 -7.07 -8.41
CA SER A 8 9.65 -7.76 -8.41
C SER A 8 8.53 -6.83 -7.95
N THR A 9 7.30 -7.28 -8.08
CA THR A 9 6.11 -6.63 -7.54
C THR A 9 5.18 -7.66 -6.91
N GLY A 10 4.44 -7.24 -5.88
CA GLY A 10 3.37 -8.00 -5.26
C GLY A 10 2.16 -7.10 -5.06
N HIS A 11 0.98 -7.70 -4.99
CA HIS A 11 -0.25 -6.99 -4.67
C HIS A 11 -1.17 -7.86 -3.84
N ALA A 12 -1.99 -7.23 -3.04
CA ALA A 12 -3.08 -7.86 -2.30
C ALA A 12 -4.28 -6.92 -2.28
N VAL A 13 -5.46 -7.49 -2.35
CA VAL A 13 -6.73 -6.78 -2.26
C VAL A 13 -7.65 -7.55 -1.31
N PRO A 14 -8.63 -6.91 -0.66
CA PRO A 14 -9.66 -7.59 0.12
C PRO A 14 -10.44 -8.61 -0.72
N ASP A 15 -11.00 -9.63 -0.08
CA ASP A 15 -11.73 -10.69 -0.78
C ASP A 15 -13.12 -10.24 -1.26
N LYS A 16 -13.76 -9.31 -0.55
CA LYS A 16 -15.10 -8.84 -0.89
C LYS A 16 -15.12 -7.97 -2.13
N VAL A 17 -15.71 -8.47 -3.19
CA VAL A 17 -15.97 -7.72 -4.43
C VAL A 17 -17.31 -7.02 -4.35
N VAL A 18 -17.35 -5.74 -4.74
CA VAL A 18 -18.58 -4.93 -4.86
C VAL A 18 -18.66 -4.37 -6.28
N THR A 19 -19.70 -4.76 -7.00
CA THR A 19 -19.96 -4.32 -8.37
C THR A 19 -20.63 -2.94 -8.42
N ASN A 20 -20.71 -2.33 -9.61
CA ASN A 20 -21.48 -1.10 -9.81
C ASN A 20 -22.98 -1.32 -9.56
N ASP A 21 -23.51 -2.50 -9.90
CA ASP A 21 -24.90 -2.86 -9.63
C ASP A 21 -25.19 -3.00 -8.13
N ASP A 22 -24.23 -3.47 -7.35
CA ASP A 22 -24.36 -3.52 -5.88
C ASP A 22 -24.42 -2.10 -5.30
N LEU A 23 -23.61 -1.17 -5.82
CA LEU A 23 -23.64 0.24 -5.39
C LEU A 23 -24.97 0.91 -5.75
N SER A 24 -25.55 0.60 -6.89
CA SER A 24 -26.85 1.17 -7.32
C SER A 24 -28.02 0.82 -6.38
N ARG A 25 -27.85 -0.20 -5.51
CA ARG A 25 -28.84 -0.55 -4.48
C ARG A 25 -28.80 0.33 -3.24
N VAL A 26 -27.69 1.06 -3.04
CA VAL A 26 -27.44 1.86 -1.82
C VAL A 26 -27.26 3.35 -2.10
N VAL A 27 -26.93 3.72 -3.33
CA VAL A 27 -26.79 5.12 -3.76
C VAL A 27 -27.41 5.31 -5.14
N ASP A 28 -27.88 6.54 -5.43
CA ASP A 28 -28.48 6.89 -6.73
C ASP A 28 -27.39 6.96 -7.82
N THR A 29 -27.15 5.83 -8.48
CA THR A 29 -26.15 5.65 -9.54
C THR A 29 -26.49 4.45 -10.41
N ASN A 30 -25.70 4.18 -11.45
CA ASN A 30 -25.79 2.96 -12.28
C ASN A 30 -24.42 2.61 -12.89
N ASP A 31 -24.29 1.39 -13.43
CA ASP A 31 -23.04 0.90 -14.03
C ASP A 31 -22.55 1.79 -15.17
N GLU A 32 -23.45 2.20 -16.08
CA GLU A 32 -23.10 3.03 -17.24
C GLU A 32 -22.47 4.36 -16.81
N TRP A 33 -23.06 5.02 -15.82
CA TRP A 33 -22.56 6.30 -15.31
C TRP A 33 -21.18 6.13 -14.65
N ILE A 34 -21.05 5.16 -13.72
CA ILE A 34 -19.78 4.90 -13.02
C ILE A 34 -18.69 4.54 -14.04
N TYR A 35 -18.98 3.58 -14.93
CA TYR A 35 -18.02 3.13 -15.91
C TYR A 35 -17.58 4.23 -16.88
N SER A 36 -18.52 5.06 -17.35
CA SER A 36 -18.19 6.18 -18.26
C SER A 36 -17.28 7.22 -17.64
N LYS A 37 -17.32 7.41 -16.30
CA LYS A 37 -16.51 8.40 -15.58
C LYS A 37 -15.18 7.84 -15.08
N THR A 38 -15.12 6.54 -14.77
CA THR A 38 -14.00 5.95 -14.03
C THR A 38 -13.35 4.76 -14.73
N GLY A 39 -14.05 4.10 -15.64
CA GLY A 39 -13.64 2.81 -16.20
C GLY A 39 -13.72 1.64 -15.20
N ILE A 40 -14.26 1.86 -14.00
CA ILE A 40 -14.31 0.87 -12.92
C ILE A 40 -15.61 0.06 -13.03
N LYS A 41 -15.49 -1.27 -13.02
CA LYS A 41 -16.64 -2.20 -12.99
C LYS A 41 -16.90 -2.74 -11.59
N GLU A 42 -15.84 -2.96 -10.83
CA GLU A 42 -15.89 -3.52 -9.48
C GLU A 42 -14.78 -2.95 -8.62
N ARG A 43 -14.92 -3.05 -7.31
CA ARG A 43 -13.92 -2.69 -6.31
C ARG A 43 -13.93 -3.71 -5.19
N HIS A 44 -12.82 -3.75 -4.44
CA HIS A 44 -12.67 -4.61 -3.28
C HIS A 44 -12.89 -3.80 -2.01
N PHE A 45 -13.71 -4.30 -1.10
CA PHE A 45 -13.98 -3.68 0.19
C PHE A 45 -13.33 -4.48 1.32
N CYS A 46 -12.62 -3.81 2.22
CA CYS A 46 -12.22 -4.41 3.49
C CYS A 46 -13.46 -4.66 4.35
N GLU A 47 -13.61 -5.86 4.87
CA GLU A 47 -14.59 -6.18 5.90
C GLU A 47 -13.94 -6.27 7.28
N ASN A 48 -12.84 -7.00 7.37
CA ASN A 48 -12.11 -7.20 8.62
C ASN A 48 -10.59 -7.05 8.44
N GLU A 49 -10.11 -6.94 7.19
CA GLU A 49 -8.69 -6.81 6.89
C GLU A 49 -8.21 -5.41 7.28
N THR A 50 -7.07 -5.37 7.95
CA THR A 50 -6.36 -4.14 8.26
C THR A 50 -5.44 -3.72 7.12
N ASN A 51 -5.04 -2.44 7.11
CA ASN A 51 -4.10 -1.93 6.11
C ASN A 51 -2.76 -2.68 6.17
N TRP A 52 -2.23 -2.95 7.39
CA TRP A 52 -0.97 -3.67 7.54
C TRP A 52 -1.06 -5.14 7.08
N GLU A 53 -2.19 -5.82 7.22
CA GLU A 53 -2.36 -7.21 6.74
C GLU A 53 -2.30 -7.30 5.22
N LEU A 54 -2.96 -6.36 4.52
CA LEU A 54 -2.89 -6.28 3.06
C LEU A 54 -1.47 -5.93 2.60
N ALA A 55 -0.82 -4.98 3.27
CA ALA A 55 0.56 -4.61 3.00
C ALA A 55 1.53 -5.80 3.19
N LEU A 56 1.33 -6.60 4.25
CA LEU A 56 2.14 -7.80 4.52
C LEU A 56 1.97 -8.84 3.41
N LYS A 57 0.72 -9.17 3.03
CA LYS A 57 0.43 -10.10 1.94
C LYS A 57 1.11 -9.68 0.64
N ALA A 58 1.02 -8.40 0.28
CA ALA A 58 1.67 -7.87 -0.92
C ALA A 58 3.21 -7.94 -0.84
N ALA A 59 3.77 -7.65 0.33
CA ALA A 59 5.21 -7.73 0.59
C ALA A 59 5.76 -9.15 0.45
N ASP A 60 5.10 -10.13 1.07
CA ASP A 60 5.52 -11.53 1.00
C ASP A 60 5.50 -12.04 -0.45
N ILE A 61 4.47 -11.72 -1.24
CA ILE A 61 4.41 -12.06 -2.66
C ILE A 61 5.57 -11.42 -3.44
N ALA A 62 5.89 -10.15 -3.16
CA ALA A 62 6.99 -9.46 -3.84
C ALA A 62 8.34 -10.11 -3.52
N ILE A 63 8.60 -10.45 -2.26
CA ILE A 63 9.84 -11.08 -1.81
C ILE A 63 9.99 -12.48 -2.41
N GLU A 64 8.92 -13.29 -2.37
CA GLU A 64 8.91 -14.62 -2.98
C GLU A 64 9.24 -14.55 -4.47
N ARG A 65 8.58 -13.66 -5.23
CA ARG A 65 8.84 -13.45 -6.66
C ARG A 65 10.24 -12.95 -6.96
N ALA A 66 10.83 -12.17 -6.05
CA ALA A 66 12.20 -11.69 -6.18
C ALA A 66 13.23 -12.81 -5.97
N GLY A 67 12.86 -13.88 -5.25
CA GLY A 67 13.76 -14.96 -4.87
C GLY A 67 14.89 -14.50 -3.94
N ILE A 68 14.62 -13.47 -3.09
CA ILE A 68 15.59 -12.93 -2.12
C ILE A 68 15.23 -13.39 -0.71
N ASP A 69 16.24 -13.45 0.15
CA ASP A 69 16.03 -13.67 1.58
C ASP A 69 15.62 -12.35 2.26
N LYS A 70 14.73 -12.44 3.27
CA LYS A 70 14.30 -11.26 4.04
C LYS A 70 15.46 -10.52 4.72
N SER A 71 16.55 -11.22 5.05
CA SER A 71 17.77 -10.62 5.60
C SER A 71 18.53 -9.71 4.63
N GLU A 72 18.26 -9.80 3.33
CA GLU A 72 18.86 -8.95 2.30
C GLU A 72 18.13 -7.60 2.13
N ILE A 73 16.96 -7.44 2.77
CA ILE A 73 16.22 -6.19 2.77
C ILE A 73 16.94 -5.21 3.69
N GLY A 74 17.36 -4.09 3.14
CA GLY A 74 18.12 -3.07 3.85
C GLY A 74 17.29 -1.85 4.28
N MET A 75 16.03 -1.77 3.87
CA MET A 75 15.08 -0.75 4.33
C MET A 75 13.64 -1.10 3.96
N LEU A 76 12.70 -0.58 4.75
CA LEU A 76 11.27 -0.72 4.53
C LEU A 76 10.60 0.66 4.56
N ILE A 77 9.90 1.02 3.49
CA ILE A 77 9.14 2.26 3.39
C ILE A 77 7.70 1.91 3.05
N VAL A 78 6.75 2.36 3.86
CA VAL A 78 5.32 2.23 3.58
C VAL A 78 4.74 3.60 3.25
N ALA A 79 4.25 3.77 2.04
CA ALA A 79 3.52 4.97 1.63
C ALA A 79 2.05 4.77 1.98
N THR A 80 1.57 5.49 2.97
CA THR A 80 0.18 5.46 3.43
C THR A 80 -0.25 6.78 4.06
N PHE A 81 -1.51 7.18 3.88
CA PHE A 81 -2.17 8.23 4.65
C PHE A 81 -3.36 7.70 5.48
N THR A 82 -3.61 6.39 5.40
CA THR A 82 -4.64 5.69 6.17
C THR A 82 -4.02 4.59 7.05
N PRO A 83 -3.04 4.91 7.91
CA PRO A 83 -2.44 3.91 8.77
C PRO A 83 -3.47 3.40 9.80
N ASP A 84 -3.38 2.13 10.18
CA ASP A 84 -4.24 1.54 11.22
C ASP A 84 -4.00 2.20 12.59
N TYR A 85 -2.79 2.72 12.83
CA TYR A 85 -2.37 3.33 14.08
C TYR A 85 -1.58 4.61 13.83
N ALA A 86 -1.71 5.59 14.73
CA ALA A 86 -0.82 6.76 14.74
C ALA A 86 0.62 6.36 15.11
N THR A 87 0.76 5.36 15.99
CA THR A 87 2.02 4.72 16.41
C THR A 87 1.71 3.35 17.02
N PRO A 88 2.49 2.29 16.72
CA PRO A 88 3.64 2.28 15.80
C PRO A 88 3.20 2.52 14.36
N SER A 89 4.15 2.92 13.49
CA SER A 89 3.91 3.04 12.05
C SER A 89 3.62 1.67 11.42
N ILE A 90 2.93 1.65 10.28
CA ILE A 90 2.69 0.40 9.53
C ILE A 90 4.03 -0.29 9.19
N ALA A 91 5.03 0.48 8.78
CA ALA A 91 6.37 -0.06 8.51
C ALA A 91 6.98 -0.74 9.74
N CYS A 92 6.82 -0.19 10.95
CA CYS A 92 7.30 -0.84 12.18
C CYS A 92 6.53 -2.13 12.49
N VAL A 93 5.21 -2.16 12.28
CA VAL A 93 4.42 -3.38 12.42
C VAL A 93 4.89 -4.46 11.44
N LEU A 94 5.05 -4.10 10.16
CA LEU A 94 5.53 -5.03 9.13
C LEU A 94 6.95 -5.51 9.41
N HIS A 95 7.83 -4.62 9.88
CA HIS A 95 9.21 -4.97 10.26
C HIS A 95 9.24 -6.13 11.26
N GLU A 96 8.43 -6.04 12.31
CA GLU A 96 8.30 -7.09 13.33
C GLU A 96 7.67 -8.36 12.75
N LYS A 97 6.53 -8.24 12.05
CA LYS A 97 5.80 -9.38 11.49
C LYS A 97 6.61 -10.17 10.45
N MET A 98 7.43 -9.49 9.68
CA MET A 98 8.30 -10.09 8.66
C MET A 98 9.60 -10.65 9.24
N GLY A 99 9.95 -10.31 10.48
CA GLY A 99 11.22 -10.70 11.11
C GLY A 99 12.42 -10.07 10.42
N LEU A 100 12.32 -8.81 10.01
CA LEU A 100 13.43 -8.11 9.35
C LEU A 100 14.56 -7.81 10.34
N ARG A 101 15.76 -7.55 9.82
CA ARG A 101 16.93 -7.15 10.62
C ARG A 101 16.63 -5.86 11.38
N THR A 102 17.05 -5.78 12.63
CA THR A 102 16.78 -4.63 13.52
C THR A 102 17.63 -3.39 13.24
N ASP A 103 18.64 -3.50 12.37
CA ASP A 103 19.56 -2.43 12.01
C ASP A 103 19.18 -1.68 10.72
N ILE A 104 17.98 -1.89 10.20
CA ILE A 104 17.47 -1.24 8.99
C ILE A 104 16.43 -0.15 9.31
N PRO A 105 16.39 0.96 8.55
CA PRO A 105 15.35 1.95 8.68
C PRO A 105 14.00 1.41 8.19
N SER A 106 12.94 1.63 9.01
CA SER A 106 11.56 1.28 8.67
C SER A 106 10.64 2.43 9.08
N PHE A 107 9.92 3.03 8.14
CA PHE A 107 9.08 4.19 8.39
C PHE A 107 7.96 4.34 7.36
N ASP A 108 6.90 5.03 7.78
CA ASP A 108 5.81 5.43 6.89
C ASP A 108 6.10 6.78 6.23
N LEU A 109 5.62 6.93 5.00
CA LEU A 109 5.68 8.17 4.23
C LEU A 109 4.27 8.58 3.84
N ASN A 110 3.83 9.75 4.29
CA ASN A 110 2.54 10.30 3.93
C ASN A 110 2.71 11.42 2.90
N ALA A 111 2.29 11.15 1.67
CA ALA A 111 2.18 12.13 0.59
C ALA A 111 0.98 11.79 -0.32
N ALA A 112 -0.07 11.21 0.25
CA ALA A 112 -1.28 10.81 -0.44
C ALA A 112 -0.97 10.08 -1.78
N CYS A 113 -1.64 10.44 -2.88
CA CYS A 113 -1.48 9.79 -4.19
C CYS A 113 -0.02 9.80 -4.73
N ALA A 114 0.82 10.73 -4.28
CA ALA A 114 2.24 10.79 -4.67
C ALA A 114 3.15 9.94 -3.77
N GLY A 115 2.63 9.40 -2.66
CA GLY A 115 3.40 8.72 -1.62
C GLY A 115 4.29 7.60 -2.16
N TYR A 116 3.73 6.71 -2.98
CA TYR A 116 4.48 5.59 -3.55
C TYR A 116 5.66 6.06 -4.43
N VAL A 117 5.43 7.05 -5.30
CA VAL A 117 6.49 7.60 -6.17
C VAL A 117 7.58 8.28 -5.34
N TYR A 118 7.20 9.01 -4.28
CA TYR A 118 8.16 9.62 -3.35
C TYR A 118 8.91 8.55 -2.55
N GLY A 119 8.23 7.49 -2.11
CA GLY A 119 8.86 6.34 -1.47
C GLY A 119 9.94 5.70 -2.34
N LEU A 120 9.66 5.48 -3.62
CA LEU A 120 10.66 4.99 -4.58
C LEU A 120 11.86 5.96 -4.71
N LYS A 121 11.60 7.27 -4.74
CA LYS A 121 12.67 8.28 -4.80
C LYS A 121 13.54 8.29 -3.55
N VAL A 122 12.92 8.18 -2.37
CA VAL A 122 13.63 8.10 -1.08
C VAL A 122 14.45 6.82 -1.01
N ALA A 123 13.84 5.67 -1.35
CA ALA A 123 14.54 4.38 -1.40
C ALA A 123 15.77 4.43 -2.33
N ALA A 124 15.60 5.00 -3.53
CA ALA A 124 16.71 5.16 -4.47
C ALA A 124 17.86 5.99 -3.89
N SER A 125 17.56 7.07 -3.18
CA SER A 125 18.56 7.93 -2.58
C SER A 125 19.29 7.26 -1.42
N LEU A 126 18.54 6.52 -0.57
CA LEU A 126 19.11 5.79 0.56
C LEU A 126 19.98 4.60 0.10
N LEU A 127 19.54 3.84 -0.91
CA LEU A 127 20.33 2.74 -1.47
C LEU A 127 21.67 3.23 -2.04
N GLN A 128 21.71 4.41 -2.69
CA GLN A 128 22.93 4.97 -3.24
C GLN A 128 23.97 5.36 -2.16
N SER A 129 23.50 5.68 -0.95
CA SER A 129 24.35 6.07 0.18
C SER A 129 24.62 4.95 1.18
N SER A 130 24.13 3.75 0.92
CA SER A 130 24.25 2.59 1.80
C SER A 130 24.98 1.42 1.12
N LYS A 131 25.25 0.36 1.87
CA LYS A 131 25.75 -0.92 1.35
C LYS A 131 24.63 -1.88 0.97
N GLU A 132 23.38 -1.48 1.23
CA GLU A 132 22.21 -2.31 1.04
C GLU A 132 21.87 -2.47 -0.44
N ARG A 133 21.40 -3.68 -0.80
CA ARG A 133 21.08 -4.02 -2.19
C ARG A 133 19.59 -3.86 -2.51
N TYR A 134 18.75 -4.13 -1.52
CA TYR A 134 17.30 -4.15 -1.72
C TYR A 134 16.58 -3.22 -0.74
N ALA A 135 15.60 -2.53 -1.25
CA ALA A 135 14.60 -1.78 -0.50
C ALA A 135 13.22 -2.33 -0.80
N LEU A 136 12.39 -2.46 0.22
CA LEU A 136 10.98 -2.77 0.07
C LEU A 136 10.18 -1.48 0.19
N VAL A 137 9.44 -1.12 -0.87
CA VAL A 137 8.58 0.06 -0.90
C VAL A 137 7.14 -0.41 -1.15
N ILE A 138 6.27 -0.10 -0.23
CA ILE A 138 4.86 -0.54 -0.23
C ILE A 138 3.97 0.68 -0.30
N GLY A 139 2.96 0.68 -1.20
CA GLY A 139 1.84 1.59 -1.15
C GLY A 139 0.62 0.81 -0.64
N SER A 140 0.03 1.23 0.46
CA SER A 140 -1.13 0.55 1.03
C SER A 140 -2.12 1.53 1.63
N GLU A 141 -3.39 1.40 1.24
CA GLU A 141 -4.46 2.32 1.64
C GLU A 141 -5.78 1.59 1.85
N GLN A 142 -6.56 2.05 2.80
CA GLN A 142 -7.95 1.65 3.06
C GLN A 142 -8.93 2.81 2.81
N ILE A 143 -8.98 3.31 1.57
CA ILE A 143 -9.72 4.55 1.24
C ILE A 143 -11.24 4.34 1.28
N LEU A 144 -11.73 3.17 0.89
CA LEU A 144 -13.18 2.92 0.76
C LEU A 144 -13.91 2.93 2.10
N SER A 145 -13.22 2.67 3.21
CA SER A 145 -13.78 2.85 4.55
C SER A 145 -13.98 4.32 4.95
N LEU A 146 -13.25 5.25 4.30
CA LEU A 146 -13.32 6.68 4.56
C LEU A 146 -14.49 7.38 3.86
N ILE A 147 -15.14 6.76 2.87
CA ILE A 147 -16.30 7.34 2.19
C ILE A 147 -17.44 7.64 3.18
N HIS A 148 -17.57 6.87 4.25
CA HIS A 148 -18.52 7.11 5.32
C HIS A 148 -18.12 8.21 6.32
N ILE A 149 -16.84 8.62 6.31
CA ILE A 149 -16.29 9.62 7.25
C ILE A 149 -16.10 10.96 6.57
N SER A 150 -15.94 10.97 5.26
CA SER A 150 -15.63 12.16 4.45
C SER A 150 -16.79 12.61 3.58
N GLU A 151 -18.05 12.45 4.01
CA GLU A 151 -19.11 13.23 3.39
C GLU A 151 -18.77 14.72 3.64
N PRO A 152 -18.39 15.48 2.58
CA PRO A 152 -18.29 16.91 2.77
C PRO A 152 -19.72 17.39 3.08
N THR A 153 -19.94 17.88 4.29
CA THR A 153 -21.07 18.77 4.55
C THR A 153 -20.93 19.92 3.56
N ARG A 154 -21.56 19.79 2.40
CA ARG A 154 -21.71 20.94 1.49
C ARG A 154 -22.60 21.95 2.20
N PRO A 155 -22.16 23.22 2.33
CA PRO A 155 -23.02 24.29 2.77
C PRO A 155 -24.17 24.49 1.80
#